data_369b5527ec975a8ff0712706f2e30d57
#
_entry.id   369b5527ec975a8ff0712706f2e30d57
#
_cell.length_a   1.000
_cell.length_b   1.000
_cell.length_c   1.000
_cell.angle_alpha   90.00
_cell.angle_beta   90.00
_cell.angle_gamma   90.00
#
_symmetry.space_group_name_H-M   'P 1'
#
loop_
_entity.id
_entity.type
_entity.pdbx_description
1 polymer ?
#
loop_
_entity_poly.entity_id
_entity_poly.type
_entity_poly.pdbx_seq_one_letter_code
_entity_poly.pdbx_strand_id
1 'polypeptide(L)'
;MNWKILNVSIPVKNLEVSKDFYNRLLNNKLEDKLFYKNFFENHNDDIFLGGGGFGIRLYIPKRDLEFNGTIQSRRTYVTLIIENFDLVLEKLNEKNIKFIHNKNNDFEKIMVQEPSLNLIQLIKSNKVLDENYKKFIDKSNWYIHHMNLESLDVRESVSFISKFLDLKEGKWTAPKNKGDFSIDPRELSIFPMSSLNKGLHIIKPDDGFGFRNNFAHNPSIAGHPAFTVKNVKKVMDILGQSKILFSNAEIYAMPKFHQIYLYDLNANMLEINQEV
;
A
#
# COMPACT_ATOMS: atom_id res chain seq x y z
N MET A 1 -7.79 -15.90 -6.86
CA MET A 1 -7.93 -14.45 -6.66
C MET A 1 -7.18 -13.75 -7.76
N ASN A 2 -7.81 -12.82 -8.45
CA ASN A 2 -7.34 -12.32 -9.74
C ASN A 2 -6.38 -11.12 -9.60
N TRP A 3 -5.90 -10.83 -8.39
CA TRP A 3 -4.99 -9.70 -8.15
C TRP A 3 -4.17 -9.83 -6.86
N LYS A 4 -3.04 -9.12 -6.78
CA LYS A 4 -2.14 -9.06 -5.62
C LYS A 4 -1.50 -7.67 -5.52
N ILE A 5 -1.13 -7.25 -4.31
CA ILE A 5 -0.26 -6.09 -4.13
C ILE A 5 1.17 -6.51 -4.50
N LEU A 6 1.75 -5.84 -5.49
CA LEU A 6 3.14 -6.03 -5.90
C LEU A 6 4.06 -5.22 -4.99
N ASN A 7 3.86 -3.90 -4.98
CA ASN A 7 4.67 -3.01 -4.16
C ASN A 7 3.91 -1.76 -3.76
N VAL A 8 4.51 -1.03 -2.84
CA VAL A 8 4.11 0.33 -2.47
C VAL A 8 5.26 1.29 -2.77
N SER A 9 4.94 2.43 -3.35
CA SER A 9 5.89 3.51 -3.61
C SER A 9 5.73 4.60 -2.57
N ILE A 10 6.81 4.90 -1.84
CA ILE A 10 6.81 5.82 -0.71
C ILE A 10 7.72 7.00 -1.04
N PRO A 11 7.20 8.24 -1.03
CA PRO A 11 8.01 9.44 -1.29
C PRO A 11 8.92 9.74 -0.11
N VAL A 12 10.19 10.00 -0.38
CA VAL A 12 11.18 10.31 0.64
C VAL A 12 12.09 11.46 0.23
N LYS A 13 12.67 12.14 1.21
CA LYS A 13 13.61 13.25 0.98
C LYS A 13 15.04 12.78 0.77
N ASN A 14 15.42 11.69 1.45
CA ASN A 14 16.76 11.12 1.38
C ASN A 14 16.66 9.60 1.31
N LEU A 15 17.11 9.04 0.20
CA LEU A 15 16.98 7.62 -0.11
C LEU A 15 17.77 6.74 0.86
N GLU A 16 19.04 7.04 1.13
CA GLU A 16 19.88 6.19 1.98
C GLU A 16 19.42 6.20 3.44
N VAL A 17 19.08 7.38 3.97
CA VAL A 17 18.55 7.50 5.34
C VAL A 17 17.22 6.75 5.47
N SER A 18 16.36 6.85 4.48
CA SER A 18 15.07 6.14 4.48
C SER A 18 15.26 4.64 4.29
N LYS A 19 16.17 4.22 3.42
CA LYS A 19 16.55 2.80 3.25
C LYS A 19 16.99 2.19 4.58
N ASP A 20 17.88 2.86 5.29
CA ASP A 20 18.38 2.38 6.59
C ASP A 20 17.25 2.29 7.63
N PHE A 21 16.34 3.25 7.62
CA PHE A 21 15.15 3.23 8.48
C PHE A 21 14.27 2.00 8.19
N TYR A 22 13.85 1.79 6.94
CA TYR A 22 12.98 0.67 6.57
C TYR A 22 13.67 -0.68 6.73
N ASN A 23 14.96 -0.79 6.43
CA ASN A 23 15.73 -2.02 6.64
C ASN A 23 15.77 -2.44 8.11
N ARG A 24 15.96 -1.48 9.02
CA ARG A 24 15.94 -1.75 10.48
C ARG A 24 14.53 -2.09 10.95
N LEU A 25 13.53 -1.29 10.54
CA LEU A 25 12.13 -1.45 10.94
C LEU A 25 11.58 -2.82 10.55
N LEU A 26 11.80 -3.24 9.32
CA LEU A 26 11.25 -4.47 8.75
C LEU A 26 12.22 -5.67 8.86
N ASN A 27 13.41 -5.47 9.44
CA ASN A 27 14.49 -6.46 9.39
C ASN A 27 14.71 -6.97 7.94
N ASN A 28 14.67 -6.02 6.99
CA ASN A 28 14.78 -6.33 5.58
C ASN A 28 16.24 -6.61 5.21
N LYS A 29 16.47 -7.67 4.43
CA LYS A 29 17.78 -8.07 3.91
C LYS A 29 17.77 -8.24 2.38
N LEU A 30 16.61 -7.94 1.77
CA LEU A 30 16.41 -8.14 0.34
C LEU A 30 16.46 -6.79 -0.37
N GLU A 31 17.27 -6.70 -1.41
CA GLU A 31 17.33 -5.55 -2.31
C GLU A 31 17.36 -6.08 -3.75
N ASP A 32 16.43 -5.65 -4.58
CA ASP A 32 16.32 -6.13 -5.96
C ASP A 32 16.62 -5.02 -6.96
N LYS A 33 17.90 -4.91 -7.33
CA LYS A 33 18.35 -3.91 -8.30
C LYS A 33 17.98 -4.25 -9.74
N LEU A 34 17.89 -5.53 -10.07
CA LEU A 34 17.70 -5.97 -11.46
C LEU A 34 16.24 -5.82 -11.90
N PHE A 35 15.30 -6.35 -11.11
CA PHE A 35 13.88 -6.20 -11.39
C PHE A 35 13.49 -4.72 -11.47
N TYR A 36 13.98 -3.96 -10.52
CA TYR A 36 13.74 -2.54 -10.41
C TYR A 36 14.16 -1.77 -11.65
N LYS A 37 15.38 -2.02 -12.16
CA LYS A 37 15.90 -1.35 -13.35
C LYS A 37 15.04 -1.58 -14.60
N ASN A 38 14.48 -2.77 -14.74
CA ASN A 38 13.63 -3.11 -15.89
C ASN A 38 12.19 -2.60 -15.73
N PHE A 39 11.71 -2.49 -14.49
CA PHE A 39 10.33 -2.09 -14.18
C PHE A 39 10.11 -0.58 -14.18
N PHE A 40 11.05 0.17 -13.62
CA PHE A 40 10.99 1.64 -13.51
C PHE A 40 12.00 2.27 -14.46
N GLU A 41 11.65 2.37 -15.73
CA GLU A 41 12.49 3.01 -16.75
C GLU A 41 12.95 4.40 -16.27
N ASN A 42 14.28 4.66 -16.33
CA ASN A 42 14.92 5.96 -16.09
C ASN A 42 14.97 6.49 -14.63
N HIS A 43 14.80 5.67 -13.61
CA HIS A 43 14.93 6.13 -12.22
C HIS A 43 16.27 5.69 -11.60
N ASN A 44 17.34 6.47 -11.84
CA ASN A 44 18.61 6.27 -11.14
C ASN A 44 18.57 6.69 -9.66
N ASP A 45 17.48 7.34 -9.24
CA ASP A 45 17.34 8.01 -7.96
C ASP A 45 16.33 7.31 -7.02
N ASP A 46 16.04 6.04 -7.23
CA ASP A 46 15.11 5.29 -6.39
C ASP A 46 15.81 4.10 -5.75
N ILE A 47 15.28 3.61 -4.62
CA ILE A 47 15.74 2.40 -3.96
C ILE A 47 14.57 1.43 -3.83
N PHE A 48 14.80 0.16 -4.13
CA PHE A 48 13.81 -0.89 -3.98
C PHE A 48 14.21 -1.89 -2.90
N LEU A 49 13.35 -2.04 -1.89
CA LEU A 49 13.50 -2.97 -0.77
C LEU A 49 12.52 -4.12 -0.95
N GLY A 50 13.04 -5.31 -1.21
CA GLY A 50 12.23 -6.49 -1.46
C GLY A 50 12.87 -7.41 -2.48
N GLY A 51 12.07 -8.25 -3.15
CA GLY A 51 12.56 -9.21 -4.13
C GLY A 51 11.54 -9.54 -5.20
N GLY A 52 12.01 -9.64 -6.47
CA GLY A 52 11.17 -9.99 -7.60
C GLY A 52 10.05 -9.00 -7.90
N GLY A 53 10.22 -7.74 -7.52
CA GLY A 53 9.24 -6.67 -7.65
C GLY A 53 8.29 -6.51 -6.46
N PHE A 54 8.30 -7.44 -5.51
CA PHE A 54 7.48 -7.39 -4.30
C PHE A 54 8.20 -6.64 -3.19
N GLY A 55 7.63 -5.53 -2.73
CA GLY A 55 8.23 -4.78 -1.64
C GLY A 55 7.95 -3.28 -1.65
N ILE A 56 8.94 -2.48 -1.31
CA ILE A 56 8.85 -1.03 -1.16
C ILE A 56 9.76 -0.36 -2.17
N ARG A 57 9.21 0.57 -2.94
CA ARG A 57 9.97 1.55 -3.70
C ARG A 57 10.08 2.83 -2.88
N LEU A 58 11.30 3.26 -2.57
CA LEU A 58 11.58 4.59 -2.03
C LEU A 58 11.97 5.50 -3.19
N TYR A 59 11.30 6.64 -3.34
CA TYR A 59 11.55 7.56 -4.45
C TYR A 59 11.58 9.02 -3.99
N ILE A 60 12.37 9.85 -4.67
CA ILE A 60 12.36 11.29 -4.47
C ILE A 60 11.33 11.87 -5.44
N PRO A 61 10.23 12.46 -4.96
CA PRO A 61 9.23 13.06 -5.85
C PRO A 61 9.84 14.24 -6.59
N LYS A 62 9.79 14.21 -7.92
CA LYS A 62 10.24 15.32 -8.76
C LYS A 62 9.25 16.47 -8.66
N ARG A 63 9.77 17.69 -8.77
CA ARG A 63 8.95 18.89 -8.73
C ARG A 63 8.07 19.00 -9.98
N ASP A 64 8.60 18.54 -11.09
CA ASP A 64 7.90 18.46 -12.36
C ASP A 64 7.29 17.06 -12.51
N LEU A 65 6.13 17.06 -13.03
CA LEU A 65 5.18 15.99 -13.17
C LEU A 65 5.81 14.70 -13.67
N GLU A 66 5.86 13.67 -12.86
CA GLU A 66 6.08 12.30 -13.33
C GLU A 66 5.01 11.88 -14.36
N PHE A 67 3.96 12.71 -14.56
CA PHE A 67 2.72 12.33 -15.21
C PHE A 67 2.19 13.39 -16.17
N ASN A 68 3.00 13.94 -17.02
CA ASN A 68 2.62 14.83 -18.16
C ASN A 68 1.43 15.79 -17.86
N GLY A 69 1.37 16.36 -16.67
CA GLY A 69 0.37 17.34 -16.30
C GLY A 69 -1.05 16.82 -16.05
N THR A 70 -1.30 15.53 -16.18
CA THR A 70 -2.67 14.97 -16.09
C THR A 70 -2.91 14.15 -14.83
N ILE A 71 -1.88 13.50 -14.30
CA ILE A 71 -1.94 12.68 -13.09
C ILE A 71 -0.76 13.07 -12.22
N GLN A 72 -1.03 13.45 -10.98
CA GLN A 72 0.01 13.91 -10.04
C GLN A 72 -0.16 13.24 -8.70
N SER A 73 0.92 12.68 -8.14
CA SER A 73 0.95 12.31 -6.74
C SER A 73 2.33 12.55 -6.14
N ARG A 74 2.30 13.09 -4.94
CA ARG A 74 3.45 13.12 -4.03
C ARG A 74 3.17 12.26 -2.80
N ARG A 75 2.16 11.42 -2.88
CA ARG A 75 1.72 10.52 -1.81
C ARG A 75 2.24 9.12 -2.08
N THR A 76 2.18 8.31 -1.06
CA THR A 76 2.34 6.87 -1.19
C THR A 76 1.29 6.32 -2.14
N TYR A 77 1.69 5.44 -3.05
CA TYR A 77 0.78 4.75 -3.94
C TYR A 77 1.08 3.26 -4.06
N VAL A 78 0.13 2.51 -4.56
CA VAL A 78 0.19 1.05 -4.64
C VAL A 78 0.30 0.58 -6.08
N THR A 79 1.05 -0.50 -6.29
CA THR A 79 1.07 -1.24 -7.56
C THR A 79 0.42 -2.61 -7.35
N LEU A 80 -0.57 -2.93 -8.18
CA LEU A 80 -1.31 -4.18 -8.15
C LEU A 80 -0.98 -5.02 -9.38
N ILE A 81 -0.76 -6.32 -9.19
CA ILE A 81 -0.79 -7.30 -10.28
C ILE A 81 -2.26 -7.69 -10.50
N ILE A 82 -2.73 -7.67 -11.74
CA ILE A 82 -4.08 -8.09 -12.11
C ILE A 82 -4.06 -9.05 -13.29
N GLU A 83 -4.93 -10.06 -13.27
CA GLU A 83 -5.06 -11.04 -14.34
C GLU A 83 -5.86 -10.51 -15.53
N ASN A 84 -6.87 -9.69 -15.26
CA ASN A 84 -7.81 -9.14 -16.24
C ASN A 84 -7.39 -7.75 -16.78
N PHE A 85 -6.08 -7.54 -16.93
CA PHE A 85 -5.50 -6.26 -17.33
C PHE A 85 -6.09 -5.68 -18.62
N ASP A 86 -6.25 -6.52 -19.64
CA ASP A 86 -6.76 -6.10 -20.95
C ASP A 86 -8.22 -5.61 -20.87
N LEU A 87 -9.06 -6.27 -20.07
CA LEU A 87 -10.42 -5.84 -19.77
C LEU A 87 -10.46 -4.49 -19.06
N VAL A 88 -9.57 -4.27 -18.10
CA VAL A 88 -9.46 -2.99 -17.38
C VAL A 88 -9.05 -1.89 -18.35
N LEU A 89 -8.06 -2.14 -19.20
CA LEU A 89 -7.59 -1.18 -20.21
C LEU A 89 -8.73 -0.80 -21.19
N GLU A 90 -9.51 -1.78 -21.63
CA GLU A 90 -10.70 -1.56 -22.47
C GLU A 90 -11.74 -0.68 -21.77
N LYS A 91 -12.12 -1.00 -20.51
CA LYS A 91 -13.09 -0.22 -19.73
C LYS A 91 -12.65 1.23 -19.52
N LEU A 92 -11.36 1.46 -19.23
CA LEU A 92 -10.82 2.80 -19.06
C LEU A 92 -10.91 3.63 -20.37
N ASN A 93 -10.58 3.01 -21.50
CA ASN A 93 -10.66 3.65 -22.81
C ASN A 93 -12.11 3.96 -23.21
N GLU A 94 -13.02 3.00 -23.09
CA GLU A 94 -14.45 3.18 -23.42
C GLU A 94 -15.11 4.34 -22.64
N LYS A 95 -14.68 4.57 -21.42
CA LYS A 95 -15.22 5.62 -20.53
C LYS A 95 -14.39 6.89 -20.52
N ASN A 96 -13.38 6.98 -21.40
CA ASN A 96 -12.47 8.13 -21.48
C ASN A 96 -11.85 8.51 -20.11
N ILE A 97 -11.58 7.50 -19.26
CA ILE A 97 -10.85 7.71 -18.00
C ILE A 97 -9.39 7.99 -18.34
N LYS A 98 -8.84 9.07 -17.77
CA LYS A 98 -7.43 9.41 -17.98
C LYS A 98 -6.52 8.42 -17.24
N PHE A 99 -5.52 7.90 -17.94
CA PHE A 99 -4.49 7.03 -17.39
C PHE A 99 -3.18 7.18 -18.16
N ILE A 100 -2.08 6.73 -17.56
CA ILE A 100 -0.80 6.60 -18.23
C ILE A 100 -0.60 5.13 -18.56
N HIS A 101 -0.25 4.83 -19.80
CA HIS A 101 0.01 3.47 -20.27
C HIS A 101 1.48 3.35 -20.69
N ASN A 102 2.19 2.42 -20.09
CA ASN A 102 3.56 2.09 -20.40
C ASN A 102 3.68 0.60 -20.72
N LYS A 103 4.36 0.30 -21.82
CA LYS A 103 4.62 -1.07 -22.26
C LYS A 103 6.07 -1.19 -22.72
N ASN A 104 6.75 -2.21 -22.22
CA ASN A 104 8.05 -2.64 -22.70
C ASN A 104 8.05 -4.16 -22.93
N ASN A 105 9.22 -4.75 -23.20
CA ASN A 105 9.32 -6.18 -23.49
C ASN A 105 8.94 -7.09 -22.29
N ASP A 106 9.14 -6.59 -21.08
CA ASP A 106 8.97 -7.38 -19.86
C ASP A 106 7.65 -7.11 -19.15
N PHE A 107 7.13 -5.87 -19.24
CA PHE A 107 5.98 -5.43 -18.46
C PHE A 107 5.03 -4.54 -19.27
N GLU A 108 3.75 -4.69 -18.98
CA GLU A 108 2.70 -3.77 -19.41
C GLU A 108 1.97 -3.26 -18.17
N LYS A 109 1.95 -1.93 -18.02
CA LYS A 109 1.40 -1.27 -16.83
C LYS A 109 0.60 -0.03 -17.17
N ILE A 110 -0.42 0.24 -16.37
CA ILE A 110 -1.18 1.48 -16.40
C ILE A 110 -1.14 2.14 -15.03
N MET A 111 -1.24 3.45 -15.00
CA MET A 111 -1.42 4.23 -13.79
C MET A 111 -2.66 5.09 -13.93
N VAL A 112 -3.53 4.99 -12.96
CA VAL A 112 -4.83 5.69 -12.94
C VAL A 112 -4.98 6.41 -11.61
N GLN A 113 -5.67 7.54 -11.64
CA GLN A 113 -6.06 8.29 -10.45
C GLN A 113 -7.55 8.07 -10.20
N GLU A 114 -7.89 7.57 -9.00
CA GLU A 114 -9.29 7.40 -8.60
C GLU A 114 -9.88 8.73 -8.09
N PRO A 115 -11.22 8.85 -7.91
CA PRO A 115 -11.86 10.13 -7.62
C PRO A 115 -11.35 10.89 -6.39
N SER A 116 -10.86 10.20 -5.37
CA SER A 116 -10.26 10.83 -4.18
C SER A 116 -8.76 11.13 -4.34
N LEU A 117 -8.27 11.12 -5.59
CA LEU A 117 -6.91 11.46 -5.98
C LEU A 117 -5.84 10.44 -5.54
N ASN A 118 -6.22 9.25 -5.11
CA ASN A 118 -5.25 8.19 -4.89
C ASN A 118 -4.75 7.66 -6.23
N LEU A 119 -3.44 7.41 -6.32
CA LEU A 119 -2.85 6.74 -7.46
C LEU A 119 -2.84 5.23 -7.27
N ILE A 120 -3.27 4.52 -8.29
CA ILE A 120 -3.22 3.07 -8.36
C ILE A 120 -2.50 2.70 -9.66
N GLN A 121 -1.39 2.01 -9.53
CA GLN A 121 -0.69 1.42 -10.67
C GLN A 121 -1.13 -0.03 -10.81
N LEU A 122 -1.44 -0.45 -12.02
CA LEU A 122 -1.79 -1.82 -12.35
C LEU A 122 -0.75 -2.39 -13.29
N ILE A 123 -0.38 -3.64 -13.08
CA ILE A 123 0.54 -4.38 -13.95
C ILE A 123 -0.12 -5.67 -14.40
N LYS A 124 0.07 -6.02 -15.66
CA LYS A 124 -0.40 -7.27 -16.23
C LYS A 124 0.29 -8.47 -15.57
N SER A 125 -0.49 -9.43 -15.07
CA SER A 125 0.04 -10.65 -14.46
C SER A 125 0.80 -11.50 -15.48
N ASN A 126 1.87 -12.14 -15.02
CA ASN A 126 2.61 -13.15 -15.76
C ASN A 126 3.20 -14.21 -14.82
N LYS A 127 3.62 -15.36 -15.39
CA LYS A 127 4.16 -16.49 -14.60
C LYS A 127 5.38 -16.10 -13.76
N VAL A 128 6.25 -15.21 -14.26
CA VAL A 128 7.46 -14.76 -13.55
C VAL A 128 7.08 -14.02 -12.28
N LEU A 129 6.06 -13.16 -12.32
CA LEU A 129 5.58 -12.43 -11.14
C LEU A 129 4.99 -13.39 -10.09
N ASP A 130 4.25 -14.41 -10.50
CA ASP A 130 3.70 -15.39 -9.57
C ASP A 130 4.78 -16.23 -8.87
N GLU A 131 5.79 -16.66 -9.58
CA GLU A 131 6.95 -17.36 -9.01
C GLU A 131 7.76 -16.46 -8.07
N ASN A 132 7.96 -15.20 -8.44
CA ASN A 132 8.66 -14.22 -7.64
C ASN A 132 7.92 -13.92 -6.33
N TYR A 133 6.59 -13.85 -6.36
CA TYR A 133 5.79 -13.68 -5.15
C TYR A 133 6.05 -14.79 -4.13
N LYS A 134 5.99 -16.05 -4.55
CA LYS A 134 6.28 -17.19 -3.67
C LYS A 134 7.68 -17.09 -3.08
N LYS A 135 8.69 -16.84 -3.93
CA LYS A 135 10.08 -16.69 -3.47
C LYS A 135 10.27 -15.53 -2.48
N PHE A 136 9.54 -14.42 -2.67
CA PHE A 136 9.57 -13.27 -1.76
C PHE A 136 8.99 -13.63 -0.40
N ILE A 137 7.79 -14.22 -0.35
CA ILE A 137 7.13 -14.62 0.89
C ILE A 137 7.96 -15.62 1.68
N ASP A 138 8.57 -16.60 1.00
CA ASP A 138 9.39 -17.63 1.64
C ASP A 138 10.68 -17.07 2.27
N LYS A 139 11.27 -16.04 1.66
CA LYS A 139 12.57 -15.48 2.07
C LYS A 139 12.47 -14.24 2.93
N SER A 140 11.33 -13.54 2.90
CA SER A 140 11.14 -12.27 3.59
C SER A 140 10.79 -12.47 5.07
N ASN A 141 11.18 -11.49 5.90
CA ASN A 141 10.73 -11.39 7.29
C ASN A 141 9.47 -10.54 7.44
N TRP A 142 8.97 -10.02 6.34
CA TRP A 142 7.82 -9.12 6.28
C TRP A 142 7.11 -9.24 4.92
N TYR A 143 5.87 -8.75 4.85
CA TYR A 143 5.13 -8.62 3.60
C TYR A 143 4.14 -7.45 3.71
N ILE A 144 3.64 -6.97 2.56
CA ILE A 144 2.60 -5.94 2.52
C ILE A 144 1.26 -6.61 2.81
N HIS A 145 0.61 -6.19 3.91
CA HIS A 145 -0.70 -6.70 4.30
C HIS A 145 -1.81 -6.00 3.52
N HIS A 146 -1.80 -4.68 3.53
CA HIS A 146 -2.79 -3.87 2.83
C HIS A 146 -2.21 -2.50 2.46
N MET A 147 -2.95 -1.83 1.58
CA MET A 147 -2.80 -0.40 1.34
C MET A 147 -4.10 0.29 1.73
N ASN A 148 -4.01 1.24 2.64
CA ASN A 148 -5.11 2.13 3.01
C ASN A 148 -5.15 3.32 2.06
N LEU A 149 -6.30 3.57 1.45
CA LEU A 149 -6.57 4.72 0.57
C LEU A 149 -7.58 5.63 1.26
N GLU A 150 -7.20 6.88 1.43
CA GLU A 150 -8.06 7.90 2.01
C GLU A 150 -9.13 8.33 0.98
N SER A 151 -10.38 8.42 1.37
CA SER A 151 -11.46 8.87 0.49
C SER A 151 -12.51 9.69 1.23
N LEU A 152 -12.82 10.88 0.73
CA LEU A 152 -13.91 11.70 1.25
C LEU A 152 -15.29 11.12 0.91
N ASP A 153 -15.41 10.43 -0.22
CA ASP A 153 -16.58 9.66 -0.62
C ASP A 153 -16.17 8.21 -0.91
N VAL A 154 -16.26 7.37 0.11
CA VAL A 154 -15.91 5.96 0.04
C VAL A 154 -16.73 5.22 -1.03
N ARG A 155 -18.00 5.58 -1.22
CA ARG A 155 -18.86 4.90 -2.20
C ARG A 155 -18.49 5.27 -3.63
N GLU A 156 -18.03 6.49 -3.87
CA GLU A 156 -17.53 6.90 -5.19
C GLU A 156 -16.23 6.15 -5.53
N SER A 157 -15.25 6.12 -4.60
CA SER A 157 -14.02 5.37 -4.79
C SER A 157 -14.26 3.86 -4.98
N VAL A 158 -15.15 3.26 -4.19
CA VAL A 158 -15.56 1.86 -4.34
C VAL A 158 -16.21 1.61 -5.70
N SER A 159 -17.11 2.50 -6.13
CA SER A 159 -17.74 2.39 -7.45
C SER A 159 -16.72 2.46 -8.58
N PHE A 160 -15.74 3.36 -8.49
CA PHE A 160 -14.66 3.49 -9.44
C PHE A 160 -13.81 2.20 -9.51
N ILE A 161 -13.31 1.75 -8.37
CA ILE A 161 -12.45 0.56 -8.29
C ILE A 161 -13.19 -0.68 -8.79
N SER A 162 -14.47 -0.85 -8.41
CA SER A 162 -15.24 -2.02 -8.85
C SER A 162 -15.55 -1.99 -10.35
N LYS A 163 -15.95 -0.84 -10.90
CA LYS A 163 -16.38 -0.74 -12.29
C LYS A 163 -15.22 -0.72 -13.27
N PHE A 164 -14.15 0.02 -12.95
CA PHE A 164 -13.07 0.28 -13.88
C PHE A 164 -11.84 -0.60 -13.64
N LEU A 165 -11.51 -0.91 -12.37
CA LEU A 165 -10.38 -1.78 -12.07
C LEU A 165 -10.79 -3.24 -11.91
N ASP A 166 -12.09 -3.53 -11.98
CA ASP A 166 -12.68 -4.87 -11.91
C ASP A 166 -12.33 -5.63 -10.63
N LEU A 167 -12.11 -4.90 -9.54
CA LEU A 167 -11.89 -5.49 -8.22
C LEU A 167 -13.22 -5.64 -7.48
N LYS A 168 -13.37 -6.74 -6.78
CA LYS A 168 -14.62 -7.04 -6.06
C LYS A 168 -14.55 -6.56 -4.63
N GLU A 169 -15.50 -5.69 -4.27
CA GLU A 169 -15.70 -5.29 -2.87
C GLU A 169 -16.03 -6.51 -2.00
N GLY A 170 -15.43 -6.57 -0.81
CA GLY A 170 -15.61 -7.62 0.17
C GLY A 170 -16.31 -7.14 1.44
N LYS A 171 -16.27 -7.99 2.45
CA LYS A 171 -16.77 -7.67 3.78
C LYS A 171 -15.61 -7.52 4.75
N TRP A 172 -15.62 -6.44 5.51
CA TRP A 172 -14.69 -6.24 6.60
C TRP A 172 -14.91 -7.27 7.69
N THR A 173 -13.81 -7.79 8.25
CA THR A 173 -13.86 -8.67 9.41
C THR A 173 -13.43 -7.89 10.64
N ALA A 174 -14.38 -7.62 11.54
CA ALA A 174 -14.13 -6.93 12.79
C ALA A 174 -13.66 -7.90 13.90
N PRO A 175 -12.91 -7.42 14.92
CA PRO A 175 -12.57 -8.20 16.10
C PRO A 175 -13.83 -8.54 16.92
N LYS A 176 -13.95 -9.80 17.36
CA LYS A 176 -15.11 -10.29 18.13
C LYS A 176 -15.27 -9.63 19.51
N ASN A 177 -14.17 -9.16 20.10
CA ASN A 177 -14.10 -8.72 21.49
C ASN A 177 -14.07 -7.20 21.68
N LYS A 178 -14.18 -6.44 20.61
CA LYS A 178 -14.27 -4.97 20.71
C LYS A 178 -15.68 -4.58 20.31
N GLY A 179 -16.60 -4.59 21.32
CA GLY A 179 -17.99 -4.12 21.29
C GLY A 179 -18.46 -3.51 19.99
N ASP A 180 -19.05 -2.41 19.95
CA ASP A 180 -19.67 -1.76 18.80
C ASP A 180 -18.72 -1.26 17.70
N PHE A 181 -17.72 -2.06 17.28
CA PHE A 181 -16.97 -1.76 16.07
C PHE A 181 -17.89 -2.02 14.85
N SER A 182 -18.93 -1.21 14.74
CA SER A 182 -19.77 -1.17 13.57
C SER A 182 -19.05 -0.37 12.50
N ILE A 183 -18.88 -0.98 11.32
CA ILE A 183 -18.27 -0.30 10.18
C ILE A 183 -19.41 0.16 9.27
N ASP A 184 -19.55 1.47 9.19
CA ASP A 184 -20.43 2.08 8.21
C ASP A 184 -19.79 1.93 6.82
N PRO A 185 -20.44 1.27 5.85
CA PRO A 185 -19.93 1.16 4.48
C PRO A 185 -19.73 2.53 3.78
N ARG A 186 -20.26 3.60 4.32
CA ARG A 186 -20.01 4.97 3.86
C ARG A 186 -18.68 5.53 4.36
N GLU A 187 -18.05 4.89 5.33
CA GLU A 187 -16.84 5.37 5.99
C GLU A 187 -15.64 4.44 5.79
N LEU A 188 -15.90 3.16 5.56
CA LEU A 188 -14.87 2.15 5.36
C LEU A 188 -15.34 1.04 4.42
N SER A 189 -14.48 0.66 3.49
CA SER A 189 -14.67 -0.49 2.60
C SER A 189 -13.39 -1.26 2.41
N ILE A 190 -13.48 -2.47 1.90
CA ILE A 190 -12.37 -3.34 1.61
C ILE A 190 -12.50 -4.03 0.24
N PHE A 191 -11.37 -4.10 -0.46
CA PHE A 191 -11.17 -5.02 -1.58
C PHE A 191 -10.21 -6.10 -1.10
N PRO A 192 -10.71 -7.30 -0.74
CA PRO A 192 -9.87 -8.33 -0.16
C PRO A 192 -9.00 -8.99 -1.22
N MET A 193 -7.71 -9.05 -0.95
CA MET A 193 -6.74 -9.84 -1.69
C MET A 193 -6.68 -11.29 -1.15
N SER A 194 -7.01 -11.48 0.12
CA SER A 194 -7.13 -12.77 0.80
C SER A 194 -7.97 -12.61 2.08
N SER A 195 -7.96 -13.60 2.97
CA SER A 195 -8.61 -13.52 4.28
C SER A 195 -7.97 -12.45 5.19
N LEU A 196 -8.61 -12.18 6.33
CA LEU A 196 -8.09 -11.34 7.41
C LEU A 196 -7.82 -9.89 6.97
N ASN A 197 -8.71 -9.34 6.16
CA ASN A 197 -8.66 -7.95 5.68
C ASN A 197 -7.37 -7.59 4.88
N LYS A 198 -6.68 -8.57 4.28
CA LYS A 198 -5.56 -8.29 3.38
C LYS A 198 -6.05 -7.70 2.07
N GLY A 199 -5.50 -6.58 1.62
CA GLY A 199 -5.88 -6.01 0.32
C GLY A 199 -5.88 -4.48 0.27
N LEU A 200 -6.87 -3.87 -0.41
CA LEU A 200 -7.07 -2.42 -0.38
C LEU A 200 -8.14 -2.07 0.64
N HIS A 201 -7.87 -1.08 1.45
CA HIS A 201 -8.84 -0.47 2.35
C HIS A 201 -9.17 0.93 1.84
N ILE A 202 -10.44 1.29 1.82
CA ILE A 202 -10.89 2.63 1.51
C ILE A 202 -11.49 3.21 2.77
N ILE A 203 -10.88 4.28 3.30
CA ILE A 203 -11.28 4.86 4.58
C ILE A 203 -11.62 6.34 4.43
N LYS A 204 -12.71 6.75 5.06
CA LYS A 204 -13.06 8.16 5.21
C LYS A 204 -12.20 8.78 6.32
N PRO A 205 -11.56 9.93 6.08
CA PRO A 205 -10.85 10.67 7.10
C PRO A 205 -11.77 11.08 8.25
N ASP A 206 -11.30 10.91 9.47
CA ASP A 206 -11.97 11.31 10.70
C ASP A 206 -10.94 11.98 11.62
N ASP A 207 -10.96 13.31 11.67
CA ASP A 207 -9.97 14.11 12.40
C ASP A 207 -9.90 13.77 13.90
N GLY A 208 -11.02 13.37 14.48
CA GLY A 208 -11.11 12.99 15.89
C GLY A 208 -10.68 11.57 16.22
N PHE A 209 -10.43 10.73 15.20
CA PHE A 209 -10.21 9.30 15.40
C PHE A 209 -9.04 9.01 16.35
N GLY A 210 -7.87 9.62 16.10
CA GLY A 210 -6.70 9.41 16.96
C GLY A 210 -6.97 9.80 18.41
N PHE A 211 -7.57 10.96 18.60
CA PHE A 211 -7.89 11.47 19.95
C PHE A 211 -8.87 10.55 20.69
N ARG A 212 -9.98 10.16 20.06
CA ARG A 212 -10.98 9.27 20.69
C ARG A 212 -10.44 7.89 21.05
N ASN A 213 -9.42 7.43 20.34
CA ASN A 213 -8.80 6.14 20.55
C ASN A 213 -7.48 6.23 21.35
N ASN A 214 -7.13 7.41 21.84
CA ASN A 214 -5.90 7.67 22.58
C ASN A 214 -4.63 7.29 21.77
N PHE A 215 -4.64 7.54 20.47
CA PHE A 215 -3.52 7.36 19.58
C PHE A 215 -2.83 8.68 19.29
N ALA A 216 -1.51 8.70 19.34
CA ALA A 216 -0.70 9.84 18.89
C ALA A 216 -0.74 10.01 17.36
N HIS A 217 -1.11 8.97 16.63
CA HIS A 217 -1.22 8.95 15.19
C HIS A 217 -2.67 8.73 14.78
N ASN A 218 -3.08 9.36 13.70
CA ASN A 218 -4.44 9.19 13.17
C ASN A 218 -4.39 8.39 11.85
N PRO A 219 -4.61 7.07 11.88
CA PRO A 219 -4.53 6.23 10.69
C PRO A 219 -5.66 6.46 9.68
N SER A 220 -6.66 7.27 10.02
CA SER A 220 -7.74 7.59 9.10
C SER A 220 -7.44 8.77 8.17
N ILE A 221 -6.52 9.67 8.55
CA ILE A 221 -6.27 10.92 7.81
C ILE A 221 -5.36 10.75 6.59
N ALA A 222 -4.53 9.72 6.56
CA ALA A 222 -3.60 9.55 5.45
C ALA A 222 -3.65 8.12 4.93
N GLY A 223 -3.69 7.99 3.62
CA GLY A 223 -3.47 6.70 2.96
C GLY A 223 -2.10 6.14 3.35
N HIS A 224 -2.05 4.88 3.77
CA HIS A 224 -0.82 4.29 4.28
C HIS A 224 -0.70 2.80 3.96
N PRO A 225 0.52 2.30 3.75
CA PRO A 225 0.78 0.87 3.67
C PRO A 225 0.83 0.24 5.06
N ALA A 226 0.38 -1.01 5.14
CA ALA A 226 0.57 -1.86 6.31
C ALA A 226 1.53 -3.00 5.99
N PHE A 227 2.50 -3.20 6.87
CA PHE A 227 3.50 -4.25 6.76
C PHE A 227 3.34 -5.26 7.90
N THR A 228 3.14 -6.54 7.55
CA THR A 228 3.17 -7.62 8.53
C THR A 228 4.61 -8.05 8.77
N VAL A 229 5.00 -8.11 10.03
CA VAL A 229 6.31 -8.55 10.49
C VAL A 229 6.20 -9.78 11.39
N LYS A 230 7.31 -10.51 11.56
CA LYS A 230 7.34 -11.69 12.46
C LYS A 230 7.32 -11.33 13.95
N ASN A 231 7.73 -10.12 14.32
CA ASN A 231 7.86 -9.69 15.71
C ASN A 231 7.66 -8.18 15.86
N VAL A 232 6.43 -7.75 16.15
CA VAL A 232 6.09 -6.33 16.34
C VAL A 232 6.74 -5.75 17.61
N LYS A 233 6.94 -6.55 18.65
CA LYS A 233 7.62 -6.10 19.88
C LYS A 233 9.05 -5.65 19.58
N LYS A 234 9.77 -6.40 18.76
CA LYS A 234 11.12 -5.99 18.30
C LYS A 234 11.08 -4.66 17.55
N VAL A 235 10.05 -4.42 16.75
CA VAL A 235 9.87 -3.13 16.06
C VAL A 235 9.63 -2.02 17.08
N MET A 236 8.77 -2.23 18.07
CA MET A 236 8.51 -1.25 19.15
C MET A 236 9.79 -0.92 19.92
N ASP A 237 10.63 -1.92 20.22
CA ASP A 237 11.92 -1.72 20.89
C ASP A 237 12.88 -0.85 20.04
N ILE A 238 12.94 -1.10 18.72
CA ILE A 238 13.74 -0.30 17.77
C ILE A 238 13.25 1.15 17.74
N LEU A 239 11.93 1.35 17.67
CA LEU A 239 11.33 2.69 17.68
C LEU A 239 11.61 3.44 18.98
N GLY A 240 11.45 2.77 20.13
CA GLY A 240 11.74 3.32 21.44
C GLY A 240 13.21 3.73 21.61
N GLN A 241 14.16 2.87 21.22
CA GLN A 241 15.58 3.18 21.21
C GLN A 241 15.94 4.35 20.29
N SER A 242 15.24 4.46 19.17
CA SER A 242 15.40 5.56 18.20
C SER A 242 14.62 6.82 18.58
N LYS A 243 13.89 6.83 19.70
CA LYS A 243 13.01 7.92 20.16
C LYS A 243 11.95 8.32 19.10
N ILE A 244 11.48 7.35 18.33
CA ILE A 244 10.43 7.55 17.34
C ILE A 244 9.10 7.21 18.01
N LEU A 245 8.18 8.18 17.99
CA LEU A 245 6.84 8.00 18.54
C LEU A 245 6.04 7.00 17.70
N PHE A 246 5.30 6.13 18.37
CA PHE A 246 4.34 5.22 17.75
C PHE A 246 3.08 5.08 18.62
N SER A 247 1.97 4.73 18.01
CA SER A 247 0.72 4.38 18.68
C SER A 247 0.59 2.86 18.74
N ASN A 248 0.52 2.29 19.94
CA ASN A 248 0.26 0.86 20.11
C ASN A 248 -1.25 0.63 20.18
N ALA A 249 -1.82 0.18 19.07
CA ALA A 249 -3.26 -0.08 18.96
C ALA A 249 -3.63 -1.51 19.40
N GLU A 250 -2.66 -2.37 19.64
CA GLU A 250 -2.91 -3.78 19.95
C GLU A 250 -3.82 -4.45 18.92
N ILE A 251 -4.76 -5.30 19.33
CA ILE A 251 -5.79 -5.87 18.45
C ILE A 251 -6.96 -4.88 18.39
N TYR A 252 -6.96 -4.00 17.40
CA TYR A 252 -7.94 -2.91 17.29
C TYR A 252 -8.92 -3.10 16.13
N ALA A 253 -8.50 -2.83 14.91
CA ALA A 253 -9.37 -2.85 13.73
C ALA A 253 -9.40 -4.20 13.02
N MET A 254 -8.39 -5.03 13.18
CA MET A 254 -8.28 -6.34 12.55
C MET A 254 -8.17 -7.44 13.61
N PRO A 255 -9.02 -8.49 13.55
CA PRO A 255 -8.90 -9.64 14.43
C PRO A 255 -7.58 -10.35 14.16
N LYS A 256 -6.94 -10.84 15.22
CA LYS A 256 -5.67 -11.57 15.16
C LYS A 256 -4.45 -10.76 14.71
N PHE A 257 -4.52 -9.43 14.68
CA PHE A 257 -3.36 -8.61 14.38
C PHE A 257 -3.07 -7.63 15.49
N HIS A 258 -1.87 -7.70 16.04
CA HIS A 258 -1.32 -6.62 16.86
C HIS A 258 -0.82 -5.52 15.92
N GLN A 259 -1.34 -4.30 16.07
CA GLN A 259 -1.13 -3.17 15.18
C GLN A 259 -0.42 -2.04 15.91
N ILE A 260 0.54 -1.41 15.25
CA ILE A 260 1.12 -0.12 15.67
C ILE A 260 1.10 0.86 14.50
N TYR A 261 0.95 2.13 14.80
CA TYR A 261 0.97 3.22 13.83
C TYR A 261 2.11 4.18 14.13
N LEU A 262 2.78 4.65 13.09
CA LEU A 262 3.90 5.60 13.19
C LEU A 262 4.03 6.45 11.93
N TYR A 263 4.77 7.54 12.04
CA TYR A 263 5.29 8.25 10.87
C TYR A 263 6.73 7.79 10.59
N ASP A 264 7.06 7.64 9.30
CA ASP A 264 8.46 7.53 8.91
C ASP A 264 9.18 8.88 9.04
N LEU A 265 10.46 8.91 8.68
CA LEU A 265 11.29 10.13 8.76
C LEU A 265 10.87 11.27 7.81
N ASN A 266 9.91 11.00 6.92
CA ASN A 266 9.37 11.92 5.91
C ASN A 266 7.89 12.23 6.15
N ALA A 267 7.37 11.88 7.33
CA ALA A 267 5.97 12.01 7.72
C ALA A 267 4.98 11.16 6.88
N ASN A 268 5.45 10.08 6.27
CA ASN A 268 4.54 9.09 5.70
C ASN A 268 3.96 8.25 6.84
N MET A 269 2.65 8.11 6.88
CA MET A 269 1.97 7.20 7.80
C MET A 269 2.28 5.76 7.43
N LEU A 270 2.55 4.93 8.43
CA LEU A 270 2.79 3.49 8.30
C LEU A 270 1.97 2.74 9.35
N GLU A 271 1.47 1.58 8.98
CA GLU A 271 1.05 0.54 9.92
C GLU A 271 2.06 -0.59 9.91
N ILE A 272 2.47 -1.05 11.09
CA ILE A 272 3.20 -2.31 11.26
C ILE A 272 2.32 -3.24 12.07
N ASN A 273 2.16 -4.46 11.61
CA ASN A 273 1.35 -5.43 12.31
C ASN A 273 2.01 -6.82 12.39
N GLN A 274 1.51 -7.62 13.30
CA GLN A 274 1.88 -9.02 13.48
C GLN A 274 0.63 -9.85 13.68
N GLU A 275 0.53 -10.98 12.99
CA GLU A 275 -0.49 -11.99 13.26
C GLU A 275 -0.21 -12.69 14.60
N VAL A 276 -1.21 -12.73 15.52
CA VAL A 276 -1.13 -13.25 16.90
C VAL A 276 -2.18 -14.32 17.16
#